data_a1f755d4fdab5e267ccf4eefc50e61d1
#
_entry.id   a1f755d4fdab5e267ccf4eefc50e61d1
#
_cell.length_a   1.000
_cell.length_b   1.000
_cell.length_c   1.000
_cell.angle_alpha   90.00
_cell.angle_beta   90.00
_cell.angle_gamma   90.00
#
_symmetry.space_group_name_H-M   'P 1'
#
loop_
_entity.id
_entity.type
_entity.pdbx_description
1 polymer ?
#
loop_
_entity_poly.entity_id
_entity_poly.type
_entity_poly.pdbx_seq_one_letter_code
_entity_poly.pdbx_strand_id
1 'polypeptide(L)'
;MIRNINYIKIAIAVFFIGIIFSCSKQEVKSNNTGSNSKGNNSSVTDSTQQRKFTLTTDQQKVLDGAKKCLEAKFSYDMTMGYYVCTYKDGENTGSRVFPGGDVAPDMGVCTDVIVRALRWGGVCDLQEEIYNDLKSSWGDYPMARWQAKKPDPNIDQRRVPVLMIWFAKYWQEISADDYQPGDVVAWDMNGDGWGDHIGIVSDKFVESVPYLIHNFPDPGYVAEEDVLLEWEIIGHYRVK
;
A
#
# COMPACT_ATOMS: atom_id res chain seq x y z
N MET A 1 -23.31 50.07 -0.11
CA MET A 1 -24.03 49.22 -1.09
C MET A 1 -23.38 47.86 -1.04
N ILE A 2 -23.88 46.97 -0.18
CA ILE A 2 -23.30 45.66 0.14
C ILE A 2 -24.02 44.66 -0.74
N ARG A 3 -23.31 43.95 -1.63
CA ARG A 3 -23.85 42.84 -2.42
C ARG A 3 -23.61 41.53 -1.69
N ASN A 4 -24.70 40.91 -1.25
CA ASN A 4 -24.74 39.53 -0.76
C ASN A 4 -24.42 38.55 -1.91
N ILE A 5 -23.42 37.69 -1.71
CA ILE A 5 -23.16 36.56 -2.57
C ILE A 5 -23.71 35.32 -1.87
N ASN A 6 -24.79 34.76 -2.41
CA ASN A 6 -25.39 33.50 -1.97
C ASN A 6 -24.51 32.32 -2.37
N TYR A 7 -24.04 31.55 -1.39
CA TYR A 7 -23.42 30.24 -1.63
C TYR A 7 -24.50 29.19 -1.88
N ILE A 8 -24.57 28.70 -3.11
CA ILE A 8 -25.38 27.52 -3.46
C ILE A 8 -24.61 26.30 -2.97
N LYS A 9 -25.18 25.59 -1.98
CA LYS A 9 -24.73 24.28 -1.56
C LYS A 9 -25.22 23.24 -2.57
N ILE A 10 -24.33 22.69 -3.38
CA ILE A 10 -24.62 21.52 -4.22
C ILE A 10 -24.41 20.29 -3.34
N ALA A 11 -25.51 19.65 -2.97
CA ALA A 11 -25.50 18.33 -2.34
C ALA A 11 -25.38 17.27 -3.45
N ILE A 12 -24.25 16.59 -3.51
CA ILE A 12 -24.10 15.41 -4.38
C ILE A 12 -24.67 14.21 -3.62
N ALA A 13 -25.83 13.74 -4.07
CA ALA A 13 -26.43 12.51 -3.59
C ALA A 13 -25.79 11.34 -4.33
N VAL A 14 -25.02 10.53 -3.64
CA VAL A 14 -24.49 9.27 -4.14
C VAL A 14 -25.59 8.22 -4.02
N PHE A 15 -26.16 7.78 -5.14
CA PHE A 15 -27.09 6.65 -5.19
C PHE A 15 -26.32 5.34 -5.14
N PHE A 16 -26.38 4.64 -4.03
CA PHE A 16 -25.98 3.25 -3.94
C PHE A 16 -27.10 2.37 -4.56
N ILE A 17 -26.84 1.81 -5.74
CA ILE A 17 -27.68 0.73 -6.30
C ILE A 17 -27.16 -0.59 -5.72
N GLY A 18 -27.81 -1.07 -4.70
CA GLY A 18 -27.57 -2.40 -4.14
C GLY A 18 -28.10 -3.48 -5.10
N ILE A 19 -27.22 -4.23 -5.71
CA ILE A 19 -27.57 -5.46 -6.44
C ILE A 19 -27.59 -6.60 -5.42
N ILE A 20 -28.80 -7.04 -5.06
CA ILE A 20 -29.01 -8.21 -4.20
C ILE A 20 -28.88 -9.45 -5.07
N PHE A 21 -27.75 -10.16 -4.98
CA PHE A 21 -27.65 -11.52 -5.51
C PHE A 21 -28.33 -12.50 -4.56
N SER A 22 -29.53 -12.98 -4.95
CA SER A 22 -30.23 -14.07 -4.28
C SER A 22 -29.56 -15.39 -4.66
N CYS A 23 -28.85 -16.00 -3.73
CA CYS A 23 -28.33 -17.35 -3.88
C CYS A 23 -29.37 -18.37 -3.50
N SER A 24 -30.06 -19.02 -4.48
CA SER A 24 -30.97 -20.12 -4.26
C SER A 24 -30.17 -21.40 -3.96
N LYS A 25 -30.31 -21.93 -2.74
CA LYS A 25 -29.82 -23.27 -2.38
C LYS A 25 -30.68 -24.32 -3.07
N GLN A 26 -30.11 -25.11 -3.96
CA GLN A 26 -30.69 -26.38 -4.43
C GLN A 26 -30.30 -27.49 -3.46
N GLU A 27 -31.30 -28.09 -2.82
CA GLU A 27 -31.16 -29.33 -2.07
C GLU A 27 -31.04 -30.50 -3.05
N VAL A 28 -29.92 -31.23 -2.98
CA VAL A 28 -29.72 -32.51 -3.66
C VAL A 28 -30.11 -33.63 -2.70
N LYS A 29 -31.17 -34.35 -3.00
CA LYS A 29 -31.59 -35.56 -2.27
C LYS A 29 -30.60 -36.69 -2.56
N SER A 30 -30.01 -37.21 -1.50
CA SER A 30 -29.15 -38.41 -1.48
C SER A 30 -30.00 -39.66 -1.66
N ASN A 31 -29.71 -40.44 -2.72
CA ASN A 31 -30.12 -41.85 -2.80
C ASN A 31 -28.91 -42.72 -2.49
N ASN A 32 -29.07 -43.47 -1.40
CA ASN A 32 -28.11 -44.45 -0.88
C ASN A 32 -28.23 -45.73 -1.69
N THR A 33 -27.15 -46.14 -2.37
CA THR A 33 -26.93 -47.55 -2.73
C THR A 33 -25.44 -47.89 -2.52
N GLY A 34 -25.21 -48.78 -1.60
CA GLY A 34 -23.89 -49.19 -1.20
C GLY A 34 -23.16 -50.02 -2.26
N SER A 35 -21.86 -49.77 -2.37
CA SER A 35 -20.88 -50.81 -2.73
C SER A 35 -19.54 -50.48 -2.13
N ASN A 36 -18.98 -51.46 -1.44
CA ASN A 36 -17.62 -51.52 -0.87
C ASN A 36 -16.56 -51.33 -1.95
N SER A 37 -15.67 -50.35 -1.81
CA SER A 37 -14.33 -50.44 -2.36
C SER A 37 -13.33 -49.75 -1.46
N LYS A 38 -12.21 -50.46 -1.25
CA LYS A 38 -11.10 -50.18 -0.34
C LYS A 38 -10.53 -48.79 -0.52
N GLY A 39 -10.24 -48.18 0.62
CA GLY A 39 -9.58 -46.90 0.71
C GLY A 39 -8.19 -46.87 0.06
N ASN A 40 -7.99 -45.84 -0.76
CA ASN A 40 -6.68 -45.27 -0.97
C ASN A 40 -6.72 -43.89 -0.27
N ASN A 41 -6.06 -43.86 0.90
CA ASN A 41 -5.68 -42.61 1.53
C ASN A 41 -4.62 -41.94 0.64
N SER A 42 -5.03 -41.14 -0.33
CA SER A 42 -4.13 -40.14 -0.90
C SER A 42 -4.12 -38.95 0.07
N SER A 43 -3.10 -38.93 0.91
CA SER A 43 -2.70 -37.72 1.63
C SER A 43 -2.47 -36.64 0.58
N VAL A 44 -3.36 -35.64 0.54
CA VAL A 44 -3.08 -34.36 -0.13
C VAL A 44 -1.95 -33.73 0.68
N THR A 45 -0.73 -33.98 0.24
CA THR A 45 0.43 -33.21 0.71
C THR A 45 0.22 -31.79 0.19
N ASP A 46 -0.13 -30.90 1.10
CA ASP A 46 -0.04 -29.45 0.90
C ASP A 46 1.43 -29.12 0.59
N SER A 47 1.76 -29.14 -0.69
CA SER A 47 3.08 -28.75 -1.17
C SER A 47 3.13 -27.24 -1.34
N THR A 48 3.06 -26.51 -0.23
CA THR A 48 3.54 -25.14 -0.17
C THR A 48 5.06 -25.19 -0.35
N GLN A 49 5.53 -25.34 -1.58
CA GLN A 49 6.94 -25.12 -1.88
C GLN A 49 7.22 -23.63 -1.66
N GLN A 50 7.79 -23.34 -0.50
CA GLN A 50 8.25 -22.00 -0.19
C GLN A 50 9.32 -21.63 -1.23
N ARG A 51 8.99 -20.69 -2.12
CA ARG A 51 9.91 -20.18 -3.13
C ARG A 51 11.13 -19.60 -2.42
N LYS A 52 12.32 -20.11 -2.75
CA LYS A 52 13.56 -19.60 -2.16
C LYS A 52 14.08 -18.46 -3.02
N PHE A 53 14.02 -17.24 -2.49
CA PHE A 53 14.61 -16.06 -3.11
C PHE A 53 16.03 -15.84 -2.60
N THR A 54 16.89 -15.29 -3.46
CA THR A 54 18.19 -14.77 -3.05
C THR A 54 18.08 -13.26 -3.12
N LEU A 55 17.76 -12.63 -1.99
CA LEU A 55 17.60 -11.19 -1.88
C LEU A 55 18.94 -10.51 -1.67
N THR A 56 19.08 -9.29 -2.18
CA THR A 56 20.18 -8.40 -1.76
C THR A 56 19.97 -7.97 -0.30
N THR A 57 21.02 -7.42 0.30
CA THR A 57 20.93 -6.90 1.68
C THR A 57 19.85 -5.83 1.80
N ASP A 58 19.72 -4.96 0.80
CA ASP A 58 18.74 -3.86 0.88
C ASP A 58 17.33 -4.32 0.56
N GLN A 59 17.12 -5.30 -0.34
CA GLN A 59 15.81 -5.96 -0.49
C GLN A 59 15.36 -6.61 0.83
N GLN A 60 16.27 -7.32 1.52
CA GLN A 60 15.95 -7.92 2.81
C GLN A 60 15.57 -6.87 3.85
N LYS A 61 16.27 -5.74 3.91
CA LYS A 61 15.92 -4.62 4.80
C LYS A 61 14.53 -4.05 4.52
N VAL A 62 14.17 -3.87 3.24
CA VAL A 62 12.81 -3.43 2.87
C VAL A 62 11.77 -4.41 3.37
N LEU A 63 11.96 -5.70 3.11
CA LEU A 63 11.06 -6.76 3.56
C LEU A 63 10.94 -6.79 5.10
N ASP A 64 12.06 -6.74 5.80
CA ASP A 64 12.09 -6.75 7.28
C ASP A 64 11.34 -5.53 7.86
N GLY A 65 11.51 -4.36 7.24
CA GLY A 65 10.77 -3.16 7.61
C GLY A 65 9.27 -3.29 7.34
N ALA A 66 8.87 -3.88 6.21
CA ALA A 66 7.48 -4.15 5.90
C ALA A 66 6.84 -5.14 6.90
N LYS A 67 7.58 -6.17 7.30
CA LYS A 67 7.13 -7.12 8.34
C LYS A 67 6.96 -6.44 9.71
N LYS A 68 7.82 -5.49 10.06
CA LYS A 68 7.60 -4.67 11.27
C LYS A 68 6.32 -3.83 11.18
N CYS A 69 5.97 -3.31 9.98
CA CYS A 69 4.68 -2.64 9.79
C CYS A 69 3.50 -3.60 9.98
N LEU A 70 3.63 -4.83 9.48
CA LEU A 70 2.62 -5.89 9.65
C LEU A 70 2.44 -6.27 11.13
N GLU A 71 3.53 -6.38 11.89
CA GLU A 71 3.51 -6.63 13.33
C GLU A 71 2.90 -5.46 14.12
N ALA A 72 3.25 -4.22 13.76
CA ALA A 72 2.70 -3.01 14.37
C ALA A 72 1.20 -2.85 14.11
N LYS A 73 0.71 -3.34 12.98
CA LYS A 73 -0.71 -3.45 12.62
C LYS A 73 -1.48 -2.14 12.84
N PHE A 74 -0.88 -1.00 12.49
CA PHE A 74 -1.54 0.30 12.66
C PHE A 74 -2.78 0.42 11.77
N SER A 75 -3.77 1.14 12.30
CA SER A 75 -5.08 1.30 11.68
C SER A 75 -5.00 2.14 10.39
N TYR A 76 -5.89 1.83 9.44
CA TYR A 76 -6.11 2.68 8.28
C TYR A 76 -6.95 3.91 8.66
N ASP A 77 -6.45 5.11 8.36
CA ASP A 77 -7.17 6.35 8.63
C ASP A 77 -7.05 7.35 7.47
N MET A 78 -8.05 7.34 6.57
CA MET A 78 -8.16 8.30 5.46
C MET A 78 -8.48 9.72 5.94
N THR A 79 -9.00 9.89 7.14
CA THR A 79 -9.34 11.22 7.67
C THR A 79 -8.10 12.02 8.00
N MET A 80 -6.94 11.36 8.04
CA MET A 80 -5.66 12.00 8.31
C MET A 80 -5.28 13.11 7.34
N GLY A 81 -5.79 13.13 6.11
CA GLY A 81 -5.57 14.20 5.14
C GLY A 81 -4.17 14.83 5.22
N TYR A 82 -4.11 16.06 5.68
CA TYR A 82 -2.86 16.74 6.01
C TYR A 82 -2.61 16.71 7.52
N TYR A 83 -1.59 15.97 7.94
CA TYR A 83 -1.13 15.93 9.33
C TYR A 83 0.28 16.48 9.45
N VAL A 84 0.53 17.22 10.51
CA VAL A 84 1.89 17.62 10.86
C VAL A 84 2.60 16.42 11.49
N CYS A 85 3.75 16.04 10.94
CA CYS A 85 4.58 14.98 11.50
C CYS A 85 5.19 15.46 12.83
N THR A 86 4.57 15.05 13.93
CA THR A 86 4.98 15.45 15.30
C THR A 86 5.55 14.28 16.10
N TYR A 87 5.53 13.08 15.55
CA TYR A 87 6.08 11.89 16.20
C TYR A 87 7.50 11.61 15.72
N LYS A 88 8.34 11.11 16.62
CA LYS A 88 9.67 10.55 16.35
C LYS A 88 9.86 9.33 17.22
N ASP A 89 10.26 8.22 16.59
CA ASP A 89 10.49 6.95 17.27
C ASP A 89 9.32 6.49 18.16
N GLY A 90 8.08 6.80 17.71
CA GLY A 90 6.83 6.46 18.38
C GLY A 90 6.36 7.46 19.44
N GLU A 91 7.16 8.48 19.78
CA GLU A 91 6.84 9.49 20.79
C GLU A 91 6.39 10.82 20.16
N ASN A 92 5.33 11.41 20.69
CA ASN A 92 4.86 12.73 20.27
C ASN A 92 5.75 13.82 20.86
N THR A 93 6.45 14.55 20.01
CA THR A 93 7.36 15.63 20.42
C THR A 93 6.61 16.96 20.69
N GLY A 94 5.32 17.05 20.35
CA GLY A 94 4.52 18.27 20.45
C GLY A 94 4.85 19.36 19.42
N SER A 95 5.80 19.13 18.53
CA SER A 95 6.21 20.05 17.47
C SER A 95 6.56 19.29 16.19
N ARG A 96 6.66 20.04 15.07
CA ARG A 96 7.06 19.45 13.78
C ARG A 96 8.44 18.78 13.89
N VAL A 97 8.51 17.55 13.40
CA VAL A 97 9.77 16.78 13.29
C VAL A 97 10.20 16.71 11.83
N PHE A 98 11.46 17.04 11.57
CA PHE A 98 12.14 16.84 10.29
C PHE A 98 13.66 16.89 10.50
N PRO A 99 14.42 15.92 9.98
CA PRO A 99 13.99 14.64 9.40
C PRO A 99 13.51 13.64 10.46
N GLY A 100 12.97 12.51 10.00
CA GLY A 100 12.54 11.41 10.87
C GLY A 100 11.15 11.57 11.44
N GLY A 101 10.40 12.59 10.98
CA GLY A 101 9.04 12.82 11.44
C GLY A 101 8.03 11.78 10.93
N ASP A 102 7.07 11.46 11.79
CA ASP A 102 5.97 10.54 11.50
C ASP A 102 4.64 11.12 12.01
N VAL A 103 3.55 10.51 11.59
CA VAL A 103 2.22 10.64 12.19
C VAL A 103 2.10 9.71 13.39
N ALA A 104 0.97 9.73 14.11
CA ALA A 104 0.78 8.84 15.27
C ALA A 104 1.05 7.36 14.90
N PRO A 105 1.74 6.59 15.76
CA PRO A 105 2.22 5.26 15.42
C PRO A 105 1.11 4.22 15.24
N ASP A 106 -0.07 4.46 15.79
CA ASP A 106 -1.24 3.58 15.76
C ASP A 106 -2.14 3.79 14.53
N MET A 107 -1.80 4.74 13.64
CA MET A 107 -2.57 5.05 12.44
C MET A 107 -1.67 5.30 11.23
N GLY A 108 -2.24 5.20 10.03
CA GLY A 108 -1.56 5.49 8.77
C GLY A 108 -2.43 5.14 7.56
N VAL A 109 -1.84 5.31 6.38
CA VAL A 109 -2.40 4.88 5.09
C VAL A 109 -1.37 4.05 4.34
N CYS A 110 -1.63 3.67 3.09
CA CYS A 110 -0.73 2.85 2.28
C CYS A 110 0.70 3.43 2.19
N THR A 111 0.84 4.73 2.00
CA THR A 111 2.15 5.40 1.91
C THR A 111 2.92 5.38 3.23
N ASP A 112 2.23 5.37 4.37
CA ASP A 112 2.90 5.28 5.69
C ASP A 112 3.53 3.89 5.90
N VAL A 113 3.00 2.83 5.26
CA VAL A 113 3.66 1.52 5.23
C VAL A 113 5.00 1.63 4.51
N ILE A 114 5.06 2.29 3.35
CA ILE A 114 6.29 2.47 2.60
C ILE A 114 7.32 3.30 3.39
N VAL A 115 6.91 4.46 3.90
CA VAL A 115 7.77 5.36 4.66
C VAL A 115 8.36 4.65 5.88
N ARG A 116 7.51 3.97 6.64
CA ARG A 116 7.93 3.23 7.85
C ARG A 116 8.76 2.01 7.52
N ALA A 117 8.42 1.24 6.49
CA ALA A 117 9.18 0.06 6.08
C ALA A 117 10.62 0.42 5.73
N LEU A 118 10.84 1.46 4.93
CA LEU A 118 12.19 1.87 4.56
C LEU A 118 12.97 2.42 5.77
N ARG A 119 12.32 3.18 6.63
CA ARG A 119 12.94 3.73 7.85
C ARG A 119 13.27 2.64 8.86
N TRP A 120 12.31 1.78 9.21
CA TRP A 120 12.49 0.71 10.20
C TRP A 120 13.36 -0.44 9.72
N GLY A 121 13.46 -0.61 8.40
CA GLY A 121 14.41 -1.52 7.77
C GLY A 121 15.83 -0.95 7.71
N GLY A 122 15.99 0.36 7.89
CA GLY A 122 17.31 1.02 7.81
C GLY A 122 17.78 1.20 6.38
N VAL A 123 16.85 1.43 5.44
CA VAL A 123 17.17 1.73 4.02
C VAL A 123 17.37 3.23 3.84
N CYS A 124 16.34 4.02 4.09
CA CYS A 124 16.38 5.49 4.03
C CYS A 124 15.21 6.11 4.79
N ASP A 125 15.26 7.44 4.98
CA ASP A 125 14.13 8.26 5.44
C ASP A 125 13.50 8.98 4.24
N LEU A 126 12.38 8.45 3.72
CA LEU A 126 11.69 9.05 2.58
C LEU A 126 11.19 10.48 2.83
N GLN A 127 10.95 10.87 4.09
CA GLN A 127 10.59 12.24 4.41
C GLN A 127 11.72 13.21 4.03
N GLU A 128 12.97 12.84 4.37
CA GLU A 128 14.15 13.64 4.07
C GLU A 128 14.53 13.56 2.60
N GLU A 129 14.57 12.36 2.03
CA GLU A 129 14.97 12.10 0.64
C GLU A 129 14.07 12.84 -0.34
N ILE A 130 12.75 12.69 -0.22
CA ILE A 130 11.78 13.35 -1.10
C ILE A 130 11.81 14.85 -0.93
N TYR A 131 11.91 15.36 0.30
CA TYR A 131 11.99 16.80 0.54
C TYR A 131 13.22 17.40 -0.13
N ASN A 132 14.39 16.75 -0.05
CA ASN A 132 15.62 17.22 -0.67
C ASN A 132 15.57 17.13 -2.19
N ASP A 133 15.01 16.05 -2.76
CA ASP A 133 14.85 15.93 -4.21
C ASP A 133 13.85 16.95 -4.77
N LEU A 134 12.73 17.18 -4.11
CA LEU A 134 11.79 18.24 -4.48
C LEU A 134 12.41 19.64 -4.46
N LYS A 135 13.34 19.92 -3.57
CA LYS A 135 14.06 21.22 -3.54
C LYS A 135 14.93 21.42 -4.78
N SER A 136 15.50 20.37 -5.32
CA SER A 136 16.41 20.42 -6.47
C SER A 136 15.72 20.15 -7.81
N SER A 137 14.63 19.39 -7.81
CA SER A 137 13.99 18.83 -9.00
C SER A 137 12.46 19.03 -9.00
N TRP A 138 11.99 20.16 -8.52
CA TRP A 138 10.56 20.47 -8.36
C TRP A 138 9.73 20.20 -9.63
N GLY A 139 10.31 20.48 -10.79
CA GLY A 139 9.63 20.34 -12.10
C GLY A 139 9.39 18.90 -12.53
N ASP A 140 10.06 17.92 -11.91
CA ASP A 140 9.89 16.50 -12.22
C ASP A 140 8.62 15.93 -11.58
N TYR A 141 8.07 16.63 -10.59
CA TYR A 141 6.96 16.15 -9.76
C TYR A 141 5.63 16.85 -10.10
N PRO A 142 4.49 16.15 -10.01
CA PRO A 142 3.18 16.70 -10.38
C PRO A 142 2.59 17.59 -9.28
N MET A 143 3.40 18.47 -8.70
CA MET A 143 3.04 19.26 -7.52
C MET A 143 1.90 20.24 -7.76
N ALA A 144 1.68 20.64 -9.04
CA ALA A 144 0.54 21.47 -9.43
C ALA A 144 -0.81 20.78 -9.18
N ARG A 145 -0.89 19.45 -9.18
CA ARG A 145 -2.10 18.67 -8.87
C ARG A 145 -2.68 19.03 -7.50
N TRP A 146 -1.81 19.33 -6.55
CA TRP A 146 -2.19 19.74 -5.19
C TRP A 146 -2.06 21.24 -4.94
N GLN A 147 -1.86 22.06 -5.98
CA GLN A 147 -1.63 23.49 -5.88
C GLN A 147 -0.46 23.85 -4.93
N ALA A 148 0.47 22.90 -4.74
CA ALA A 148 1.64 23.09 -3.88
C ALA A 148 2.57 24.15 -4.49
N LYS A 149 3.20 24.96 -3.63
CA LYS A 149 4.09 26.07 -4.03
C LYS A 149 5.55 25.83 -3.63
N LYS A 150 5.78 24.89 -2.74
CA LYS A 150 7.09 24.52 -2.20
C LYS A 150 7.03 23.12 -1.61
N PRO A 151 8.17 22.44 -1.40
CA PRO A 151 8.24 21.16 -0.70
C PRO A 151 7.66 21.26 0.71
N ASP A 152 6.89 20.23 1.09
CA ASP A 152 6.30 20.10 2.42
C ASP A 152 6.58 18.73 3.03
N PRO A 153 7.50 18.64 4.02
CA PRO A 153 7.90 17.37 4.62
C PRO A 153 6.79 16.70 5.49
N ASN A 154 5.62 17.30 5.60
CA ASN A 154 4.50 16.66 6.30
C ASN A 154 3.61 15.82 5.39
N ILE A 155 3.66 16.04 4.05
CA ILE A 155 2.70 15.41 3.15
C ILE A 155 3.32 14.85 1.87
N ASP A 156 4.45 15.38 1.38
CA ASP A 156 4.93 15.02 0.05
C ASP A 156 5.33 13.55 -0.04
N GLN A 157 5.97 12.99 1.00
CA GLN A 157 6.29 11.55 1.10
C GLN A 157 5.05 10.66 1.28
N ARG A 158 3.88 11.24 1.48
CA ARG A 158 2.60 10.54 1.65
C ARG A 158 1.69 10.63 0.41
N ARG A 159 2.27 10.96 -0.75
CA ARG A 159 1.60 11.05 -2.05
C ARG A 159 2.11 9.97 -2.98
N VAL A 160 1.27 8.99 -3.35
CA VAL A 160 1.68 7.86 -4.22
C VAL A 160 2.38 8.33 -5.49
N PRO A 161 1.87 9.32 -6.27
CA PRO A 161 2.56 9.77 -7.48
C PRO A 161 3.94 10.41 -7.20
N VAL A 162 4.15 11.00 -6.03
CA VAL A 162 5.47 11.53 -5.63
C VAL A 162 6.44 10.40 -5.32
N LEU A 163 5.98 9.38 -4.57
CA LEU A 163 6.77 8.17 -4.29
C LEU A 163 7.17 7.46 -5.58
N MET A 164 6.25 7.27 -6.52
CA MET A 164 6.52 6.62 -7.81
C MET A 164 7.64 7.30 -8.58
N ILE A 165 7.62 8.64 -8.68
CA ILE A 165 8.66 9.40 -9.38
C ILE A 165 10.01 9.26 -8.66
N TRP A 166 10.01 9.32 -7.33
CA TRP A 166 11.22 9.13 -6.56
C TRP A 166 11.79 7.71 -6.75
N PHE A 167 10.96 6.67 -6.71
CA PHE A 167 11.40 5.30 -6.96
C PHE A 167 11.93 5.13 -8.39
N ALA A 168 11.24 5.65 -9.42
CA ALA A 168 11.73 5.60 -10.80
C ALA A 168 13.10 6.28 -11.00
N LYS A 169 13.39 7.35 -10.25
CA LYS A 169 14.69 8.04 -10.29
C LYS A 169 15.81 7.26 -9.60
N TYR A 170 15.55 6.64 -8.48
CA TYR A 170 16.59 6.12 -7.59
C TYR A 170 16.64 4.59 -7.50
N TRP A 171 15.55 3.90 -7.77
CA TRP A 171 15.45 2.46 -7.77
C TRP A 171 15.42 1.90 -9.19
N GLN A 172 15.37 0.58 -9.33
CA GLN A 172 15.20 -0.07 -10.61
C GLN A 172 13.70 -0.27 -10.90
N GLU A 173 13.22 0.22 -12.05
CA GLU A 173 11.91 -0.20 -12.56
C GLU A 173 12.00 -1.63 -13.06
N ILE A 174 11.06 -2.46 -12.63
CA ILE A 174 10.98 -3.88 -12.96
C ILE A 174 9.84 -4.09 -13.96
N SER A 175 10.10 -4.84 -15.01
CA SER A 175 9.04 -5.29 -15.93
C SER A 175 8.11 -6.29 -15.24
N ALA A 176 6.88 -6.42 -15.75
CA ALA A 176 5.86 -7.34 -15.25
C ALA A 176 6.42 -8.77 -15.06
N ASP A 177 5.91 -9.47 -14.06
CA ASP A 177 6.09 -10.90 -13.74
C ASP A 177 7.38 -11.28 -13.00
N ASP A 178 8.32 -10.37 -12.73
CA ASP A 178 9.51 -10.66 -11.90
C ASP A 178 9.40 -10.08 -10.49
N TYR A 179 8.37 -10.49 -9.75
CA TYR A 179 8.16 -10.02 -8.38
C TYR A 179 9.09 -10.73 -7.40
N GLN A 180 9.77 -9.93 -6.56
CA GLN A 180 10.61 -10.43 -5.47
C GLN A 180 10.21 -9.77 -4.15
N PRO A 181 10.37 -10.47 -3.01
CA PRO A 181 10.12 -9.89 -1.71
C PRO A 181 10.90 -8.59 -1.49
N GLY A 182 10.22 -7.57 -0.99
CA GLY A 182 10.79 -6.23 -0.80
C GLY A 182 10.63 -5.29 -2.01
N ASP A 183 10.09 -5.75 -3.14
CA ASP A 183 9.69 -4.85 -4.23
C ASP A 183 8.53 -3.96 -3.80
N VAL A 184 8.45 -2.78 -4.38
CA VAL A 184 7.34 -1.83 -4.20
C VAL A 184 6.47 -1.83 -5.44
N VAL A 185 5.15 -1.98 -5.25
CA VAL A 185 4.16 -1.97 -6.34
C VAL A 185 3.18 -0.83 -6.12
N ALA A 186 2.82 -0.12 -7.18
CA ALA A 186 1.82 0.94 -7.18
C ALA A 186 0.72 0.66 -8.20
N TRP A 187 -0.52 1.00 -7.83
CA TRP A 187 -1.72 0.77 -8.63
C TRP A 187 -2.47 2.06 -8.94
N ASP A 188 -3.08 2.08 -10.13
CA ASP A 188 -4.17 2.97 -10.50
C ASP A 188 -5.49 2.21 -10.24
N MET A 189 -6.24 2.63 -9.23
CA MET A 189 -7.46 1.94 -8.83
C MET A 189 -8.70 2.44 -9.56
N ASN A 190 -8.62 3.62 -10.16
CA ASN A 190 -9.77 4.31 -10.74
C ASN A 190 -9.65 4.54 -12.26
N GLY A 191 -8.50 4.20 -12.87
CA GLY A 191 -8.25 4.29 -14.31
C GLY A 191 -7.98 5.71 -14.81
N ASP A 192 -7.50 6.61 -13.94
CA ASP A 192 -7.19 8.00 -14.32
C ASP A 192 -5.72 8.23 -14.72
N GLY A 193 -4.92 7.16 -14.68
CA GLY A 193 -3.48 7.17 -15.01
C GLY A 193 -2.59 7.64 -13.86
N TRP A 194 -3.11 7.74 -12.64
CA TRP A 194 -2.35 8.16 -11.46
C TRP A 194 -2.33 7.05 -10.39
N GLY A 195 -1.23 6.97 -9.66
CA GLY A 195 -1.13 6.02 -8.55
C GLY A 195 -2.00 6.46 -7.38
N ASP A 196 -2.92 5.57 -6.98
CA ASP A 196 -3.82 5.76 -5.85
C ASP A 196 -3.40 4.92 -4.65
N HIS A 197 -2.77 3.78 -4.90
CA HIS A 197 -2.40 2.81 -3.88
C HIS A 197 -0.98 2.30 -4.08
N ILE A 198 -0.34 1.84 -2.99
CA ILE A 198 1.03 1.35 -2.99
C ILE A 198 1.22 0.32 -1.88
N GLY A 199 2.04 -0.70 -2.13
CA GLY A 199 2.35 -1.77 -1.19
C GLY A 199 3.72 -2.38 -1.42
N ILE A 200 4.13 -3.31 -0.54
CA ILE A 200 5.41 -4.01 -0.59
C ILE A 200 5.16 -5.51 -0.81
N VAL A 201 5.86 -6.09 -1.76
CA VAL A 201 5.81 -7.53 -2.05
C VAL A 201 6.33 -8.31 -0.85
N SER A 202 5.49 -9.23 -0.35
CA SER A 202 5.82 -10.15 0.74
C SER A 202 6.66 -11.34 0.25
N ASP A 203 7.22 -12.11 1.18
CA ASP A 203 7.82 -13.43 0.92
C ASP A 203 6.80 -14.58 0.91
N LYS A 204 5.51 -14.27 1.08
CA LYS A 204 4.40 -15.21 0.94
C LYS A 204 3.90 -15.23 -0.49
N PHE A 205 3.88 -16.41 -1.10
CA PHE A 205 3.42 -16.62 -2.46
C PHE A 205 2.40 -17.75 -2.50
N VAL A 206 1.39 -17.62 -3.37
CA VAL A 206 0.52 -18.70 -3.78
C VAL A 206 0.80 -18.96 -5.25
N GLU A 207 1.31 -20.15 -5.56
CA GLU A 207 1.86 -20.46 -6.88
C GLU A 207 3.01 -19.51 -7.28
N SER A 208 2.75 -18.55 -8.17
CA SER A 208 3.73 -17.52 -8.56
C SER A 208 3.29 -16.09 -8.20
N VAL A 209 2.12 -15.92 -7.61
CA VAL A 209 1.57 -14.61 -7.23
C VAL A 209 1.95 -14.28 -5.79
N PRO A 210 2.65 -13.15 -5.55
CA PRO A 210 2.99 -12.74 -4.20
C PRO A 210 1.81 -12.09 -3.49
N TYR A 211 1.81 -12.23 -2.16
CA TYR A 211 1.02 -11.38 -1.27
C TYR A 211 1.68 -10.01 -1.13
N LEU A 212 0.89 -9.01 -0.79
CA LEU A 212 1.33 -7.63 -0.58
C LEU A 212 1.14 -7.23 0.87
N ILE A 213 2.12 -6.52 1.43
CA ILE A 213 1.98 -5.85 2.73
C ILE A 213 1.61 -4.39 2.45
N HIS A 214 0.41 -4.01 2.85
CA HIS A 214 -0.14 -2.68 2.61
C HIS A 214 -1.13 -2.28 3.72
N ASN A 215 -1.68 -1.07 3.67
CA ASN A 215 -2.73 -0.61 4.57
C ASN A 215 -3.88 -0.06 3.75
N PHE A 216 -5.09 -0.62 3.94
CA PHE A 216 -6.26 -0.33 3.13
C PHE A 216 -7.54 -0.29 4.01
N PRO A 217 -8.65 0.35 3.56
CA PRO A 217 -9.90 0.45 4.32
C PRO A 217 -10.50 -0.87 4.78
N ASP A 218 -10.34 -1.93 4.01
CA ASP A 218 -10.71 -3.30 4.35
C ASP A 218 -9.44 -4.15 4.24
N PRO A 219 -8.91 -4.69 5.34
CA PRO A 219 -9.50 -4.90 6.67
C PRO A 219 -9.37 -3.71 7.65
N GLY A 220 -8.91 -2.54 7.24
CA GLY A 220 -8.82 -1.36 8.09
C GLY A 220 -7.54 -1.24 8.93
N TYR A 221 -6.51 -2.01 8.59
CA TYR A 221 -5.19 -2.00 9.23
C TYR A 221 -4.14 -2.60 8.27
N VAL A 222 -2.86 -2.49 8.63
CA VAL A 222 -1.79 -3.11 7.84
C VAL A 222 -2.00 -4.62 7.81
N ALA A 223 -2.13 -5.15 6.59
CA ALA A 223 -2.36 -6.57 6.33
C ALA A 223 -1.44 -7.11 5.24
N GLU A 224 -1.30 -8.43 5.20
CA GLU A 224 -0.64 -9.18 4.13
C GLU A 224 -1.71 -9.90 3.33
N GLU A 225 -1.97 -9.44 2.10
CA GLU A 225 -3.14 -9.84 1.32
C GLU A 225 -2.79 -10.24 -0.12
N ASP A 226 -3.62 -11.07 -0.71
CA ASP A 226 -3.55 -11.49 -2.12
C ASP A 226 -4.29 -10.47 -2.99
N VAL A 227 -3.66 -9.32 -3.24
CA VAL A 227 -4.27 -8.18 -3.93
C VAL A 227 -3.46 -7.70 -5.14
N LEU A 228 -2.39 -8.40 -5.49
CA LEU A 228 -1.49 -7.94 -6.57
C LEU A 228 -2.24 -7.62 -7.87
N LEU A 229 -3.19 -8.47 -8.24
CA LEU A 229 -3.90 -8.39 -9.52
C LEU A 229 -5.31 -7.77 -9.41
N GLU A 230 -5.66 -7.16 -8.28
CA GLU A 230 -6.97 -6.56 -8.08
C GLU A 230 -7.17 -5.27 -8.89
N TRP A 231 -6.08 -4.54 -9.16
CA TRP A 231 -6.11 -3.26 -9.87
C TRP A 231 -5.00 -3.17 -10.91
N GLU A 232 -5.06 -2.15 -11.76
CA GLU A 232 -4.02 -1.89 -12.78
C GLU A 232 -2.70 -1.51 -12.12
N ILE A 233 -1.65 -2.31 -12.36
CA ILE A 233 -0.30 -2.04 -11.88
C ILE A 233 0.33 -1.00 -12.81
N ILE A 234 0.72 0.16 -12.26
CA ILE A 234 1.34 1.26 -12.99
C ILE A 234 2.75 1.59 -12.51
N GLY A 235 3.25 0.87 -11.51
CA GLY A 235 4.61 1.00 -11.02
C GLY A 235 5.09 -0.27 -10.33
N HIS A 236 6.34 -0.69 -10.62
CA HIS A 236 6.99 -1.81 -9.95
C HIS A 236 8.47 -1.48 -9.81
N TYR A 237 8.94 -1.40 -8.57
CA TYR A 237 10.26 -0.87 -8.23
C TYR A 237 11.00 -1.80 -7.29
N ARG A 238 12.30 -1.97 -7.54
CA ARG A 238 13.24 -2.76 -6.72
C ARG A 238 14.39 -1.90 -6.27
N VAL A 239 14.75 -1.99 -4.99
CA VAL A 239 15.94 -1.35 -4.45
C VAL A 239 17.20 -1.90 -5.14
N LYS A 240 18.14 -1.01 -5.50
CA LYS A 240 19.39 -1.36 -6.20
C LYS A 240 20.40 -2.05 -5.29
#